data_3da56b2d549afdd3969135f1422f6ad0
#
_entry.id   3da56b2d549afdd3969135f1422f6ad0
#
_cell.length_a   1.000
_cell.length_b   1.000
_cell.length_c   1.000
_cell.angle_alpha   90.00
_cell.angle_beta   90.00
_cell.angle_gamma   90.00
#
_symmetry.space_group_name_H-M   'P 1'
#
loop_
_entity.id
_entity.type
_entity.pdbx_description
1 polymer ?
#
loop_
_entity_poly.entity_id
_entity_poly.type
_entity_poly.pdbx_seq_one_letter_code
_entity_poly.pdbx_strand_id
1 'polypeptide(L)'
;MTRKFLHTSDLARAVGVHPNTVRKYADWGLNPPVERTPSGYRLFTQQHLDCMRLARLIYSAPYPGRGFRALGNEIVQHAVMYDWQGALEKAHEYLAIVRAELQNAEGAADLLEHWVQNMVSISGNESPLAIGEVSKLLGVSIDVIRNAERNGLITVPRNTYNNYRLFGKREIERLRIIRMLGKAGYSHMAILRMFLELDKGNIRDLKKTLDTPRPDEDIFTAADRWLTTLRAQETMARQVIELINEITAS
;
A
#
# COMPACT_ATOMS: atom_id res chain seq x y z
N MET A 1 8.80 -18.95 40.30
CA MET A 1 7.84 -19.28 39.21
C MET A 1 8.52 -20.22 38.23
N THR A 2 8.00 -21.44 38.05
CA THR A 2 8.58 -22.42 37.11
C THR A 2 8.32 -21.94 35.68
N ARG A 3 9.37 -21.61 34.89
CA ARG A 3 9.22 -21.27 33.49
C ARG A 3 8.55 -22.44 32.75
N LYS A 4 7.31 -22.27 32.32
CA LYS A 4 6.61 -23.28 31.55
C LYS A 4 7.14 -23.18 30.09
N PHE A 5 7.95 -24.17 29.71
CA PHE A 5 8.42 -24.25 28.31
C PHE A 5 7.33 -24.80 27.40
N LEU A 6 7.30 -24.27 26.19
CA LEU A 6 6.41 -24.67 25.11
C LEU A 6 7.22 -25.38 24.01
N HIS A 7 6.63 -26.37 23.35
CA HIS A 7 7.23 -27.03 22.19
C HIS A 7 6.86 -26.33 20.88
N THR A 8 7.59 -26.63 19.82
CA THR A 8 7.31 -26.09 18.48
C THR A 8 5.85 -26.33 18.03
N SER A 9 5.28 -27.48 18.39
CA SER A 9 3.90 -27.84 18.10
C SER A 9 2.88 -26.96 18.84
N ASP A 10 3.22 -26.53 20.06
CA ASP A 10 2.33 -25.71 20.89
C ASP A 10 2.23 -24.30 20.32
N LEU A 11 3.38 -23.69 19.96
CA LEU A 11 3.42 -22.42 19.26
C LEU A 11 2.68 -22.50 17.91
N ALA A 12 2.98 -23.54 17.14
CA ALA A 12 2.37 -23.73 15.82
C ALA A 12 0.84 -23.76 15.90
N ARG A 13 0.30 -24.49 16.91
CA ARG A 13 -1.14 -24.58 17.18
C ARG A 13 -1.71 -23.24 17.64
N ALA A 14 -1.03 -22.55 18.56
CA ALA A 14 -1.49 -21.29 19.14
C ALA A 14 -1.61 -20.16 18.11
N VAL A 15 -0.72 -20.12 17.10
CA VAL A 15 -0.73 -19.08 16.05
C VAL A 15 -1.28 -19.56 14.70
N GLY A 16 -1.79 -20.79 14.64
CA GLY A 16 -2.44 -21.35 13.44
C GLY A 16 -1.50 -21.52 12.26
N VAL A 17 -0.25 -21.99 12.47
CA VAL A 17 0.74 -22.22 11.42
C VAL A 17 1.33 -23.63 11.47
N HIS A 18 2.00 -24.03 10.38
CA HIS A 18 2.75 -25.27 10.37
C HIS A 18 4.02 -25.17 11.26
N PRO A 19 4.47 -26.24 11.97
CA PRO A 19 5.68 -26.22 12.79
C PRO A 19 6.95 -25.73 12.09
N ASN A 20 7.07 -25.95 10.78
CA ASN A 20 8.18 -25.41 9.99
C ASN A 20 8.17 -23.88 9.92
N THR A 21 7.01 -23.23 9.95
CA THR A 21 6.89 -21.77 9.98
C THR A 21 7.44 -21.21 11.29
N VAL A 22 7.17 -21.88 12.42
CA VAL A 22 7.75 -21.51 13.72
C VAL A 22 9.29 -21.54 13.68
N ARG A 23 9.86 -22.59 13.08
CA ARG A 23 11.32 -22.71 12.92
C ARG A 23 11.88 -21.59 12.05
N LYS A 24 11.24 -21.31 10.90
CA LYS A 24 11.65 -20.21 9.99
C LYS A 24 11.59 -18.86 10.70
N TYR A 25 10.57 -18.58 11.49
CA TYR A 25 10.47 -17.31 12.22
C TYR A 25 11.62 -17.15 13.23
N ALA A 26 11.98 -18.21 13.93
CA ALA A 26 13.14 -18.21 14.82
C ALA A 26 14.45 -18.02 14.04
N ASP A 27 14.61 -18.72 12.92
CA ASP A 27 15.83 -18.64 12.07
C ASP A 27 15.95 -17.27 11.35
N TRP A 28 14.84 -16.57 11.12
CA TRP A 28 14.80 -15.21 10.53
C TRP A 28 14.93 -14.08 11.56
N GLY A 29 15.12 -14.41 12.85
CA GLY A 29 15.23 -13.40 13.90
C GLY A 29 13.93 -12.68 14.22
N LEU A 30 12.76 -13.29 13.92
CA LEU A 30 11.45 -12.76 14.27
C LEU A 30 10.99 -13.26 15.66
N ASN A 31 11.88 -13.93 16.37
CA ASN A 31 11.72 -14.38 17.75
C ASN A 31 13.05 -14.16 18.50
N PRO A 32 13.02 -14.01 19.83
CA PRO A 32 14.24 -14.04 20.64
C PRO A 32 15.04 -15.32 20.41
N PRO A 33 16.34 -15.36 20.80
CA PRO A 33 17.15 -16.57 20.73
C PRO A 33 16.49 -17.74 21.45
N VAL A 34 16.41 -18.89 20.76
CA VAL A 34 15.70 -20.07 21.28
C VAL A 34 16.69 -21.05 21.93
N GLU A 35 16.52 -21.30 23.21
CA GLU A 35 17.29 -22.32 23.94
C GLU A 35 16.96 -23.73 23.43
N ARG A 36 17.91 -24.67 23.61
CA ARG A 36 17.73 -26.09 23.25
C ARG A 36 17.99 -26.98 24.44
N THR A 37 17.24 -28.07 24.48
CA THR A 37 17.54 -29.17 25.42
C THR A 37 18.90 -29.84 25.09
N PRO A 38 19.49 -30.63 26.01
CA PRO A 38 20.66 -31.46 25.68
C PRO A 38 20.41 -32.41 24.49
N SER A 39 19.15 -32.82 24.27
CA SER A 39 18.72 -33.64 23.12
C SER A 39 18.43 -32.84 21.84
N GLY A 40 18.69 -31.52 21.84
CA GLY A 40 18.58 -30.66 20.65
C GLY A 40 17.20 -30.06 20.38
N TYR A 41 16.18 -30.36 21.20
CA TYR A 41 14.83 -29.79 21.02
C TYR A 41 14.80 -28.31 21.41
N ARG A 42 14.08 -27.48 20.61
CA ARG A 42 13.88 -26.06 20.90
C ARG A 42 12.90 -25.88 22.08
N LEU A 43 13.25 -24.99 23.00
CA LEU A 43 12.43 -24.61 24.15
C LEU A 43 11.93 -23.19 23.95
N PHE A 44 10.63 -23.04 23.84
CA PHE A 44 10.00 -21.73 23.69
C PHE A 44 9.37 -21.29 25.01
N THR A 45 9.29 -19.98 25.23
CA THR A 45 8.64 -19.36 26.37
C THR A 45 7.36 -18.63 25.92
N GLN A 46 6.58 -18.11 26.86
CA GLN A 46 5.43 -17.27 26.57
C GLN A 46 5.81 -16.10 25.64
N GLN A 47 6.95 -15.46 25.89
CA GLN A 47 7.43 -14.37 25.07
C GLN A 47 7.69 -14.75 23.60
N HIS A 48 8.23 -15.91 23.33
CA HIS A 48 8.35 -16.40 21.95
C HIS A 48 6.98 -16.54 21.30
N LEU A 49 5.97 -16.95 22.06
CA LEU A 49 4.60 -17.01 21.59
C LEU A 49 4.06 -15.60 21.26
N ASP A 50 4.32 -14.63 22.15
CA ASP A 50 3.84 -13.26 21.98
C ASP A 50 4.51 -12.56 20.78
N CYS A 51 5.83 -12.69 20.63
CA CYS A 51 6.55 -12.21 19.44
C CYS A 51 6.01 -12.87 18.16
N MET A 52 5.68 -14.15 18.22
CA MET A 52 5.17 -14.87 17.07
C MET A 52 3.75 -14.45 16.70
N ARG A 53 2.87 -14.20 17.70
CA ARG A 53 1.53 -13.62 17.49
C ARG A 53 1.62 -12.26 16.80
N LEU A 54 2.51 -11.40 17.31
CA LEU A 54 2.76 -10.07 16.77
C LEU A 54 3.27 -10.12 15.33
N ALA A 55 4.34 -10.89 15.09
CA ALA A 55 4.91 -11.03 13.74
C ALA A 55 3.88 -11.62 12.76
N ARG A 56 3.10 -12.62 13.19
CA ARG A 56 2.05 -13.22 12.36
C ARG A 56 0.99 -12.20 11.97
N LEU A 57 0.55 -11.36 12.90
CA LEU A 57 -0.43 -10.32 12.66
C LEU A 57 0.07 -9.31 11.62
N ILE A 58 1.29 -8.80 11.80
CA ILE A 58 1.91 -7.81 10.90
C ILE A 58 2.11 -8.38 9.48
N TYR A 59 2.64 -9.61 9.37
CA TYR A 59 2.99 -10.19 8.06
C TYR A 59 1.82 -10.89 7.36
N SER A 60 0.66 -11.05 8.00
CA SER A 60 -0.53 -11.59 7.35
C SER A 60 -1.32 -10.54 6.54
N ALA A 61 -1.13 -9.27 6.84
CA ALA A 61 -1.79 -8.19 6.11
C ALA A 61 -1.21 -8.02 4.68
N PRO A 62 -2.00 -7.60 3.69
CA PRO A 62 -1.53 -7.34 2.34
C PRO A 62 -0.37 -6.35 2.36
N TYR A 63 0.73 -6.64 1.66
CA TYR A 63 1.91 -5.78 1.65
C TYR A 63 1.65 -4.50 0.84
N PRO A 64 1.61 -3.31 1.48
CA PRO A 64 1.25 -2.08 0.78
C PRO A 64 2.42 -1.43 0.02
N GLY A 65 3.64 -1.94 0.14
CA GLY A 65 4.83 -1.28 -0.42
C GLY A 65 5.27 -0.03 0.37
N ARG A 66 5.95 0.89 -0.30
CA ARG A 66 6.26 2.26 0.20
C ARG A 66 6.85 2.36 1.61
N GLY A 67 7.72 1.44 2.00
CA GLY A 67 8.38 1.49 3.31
C GLY A 67 7.59 0.90 4.49
N PHE A 68 6.32 0.56 4.32
CA PHE A 68 5.51 -0.06 5.39
C PHE A 68 6.11 -1.35 5.94
N ARG A 69 6.82 -2.12 5.11
CA ARG A 69 7.53 -3.33 5.56
C ARG A 69 8.63 -3.01 6.57
N ALA A 70 9.38 -1.93 6.35
CA ALA A 70 10.44 -1.50 7.27
C ALA A 70 9.86 -1.14 8.63
N LEU A 71 8.79 -0.34 8.67
CA LEU A 71 8.09 0.03 9.90
C LEU A 71 7.52 -1.19 10.63
N GLY A 72 6.90 -2.13 9.91
CA GLY A 72 6.43 -3.39 10.49
C GLY A 72 7.57 -4.24 11.07
N ASN A 73 8.72 -4.27 10.40
CA ASN A 73 9.92 -4.95 10.91
C ASN A 73 10.44 -4.28 12.19
N GLU A 74 10.45 -2.94 12.29
CA GLU A 74 10.86 -2.22 13.49
C GLU A 74 10.01 -2.63 14.70
N ILE A 75 8.67 -2.69 14.55
CA ILE A 75 7.77 -3.15 15.61
C ILE A 75 8.17 -4.55 16.11
N VAL A 76 8.42 -5.48 15.18
CA VAL A 76 8.83 -6.85 15.53
C VAL A 76 10.19 -6.88 16.21
N GLN A 77 11.16 -6.09 15.75
CA GLN A 77 12.51 -6.06 16.34
C GLN A 77 12.50 -5.52 17.76
N HIS A 78 11.73 -4.47 18.06
CA HIS A 78 11.54 -3.99 19.44
C HIS A 78 10.96 -5.10 20.33
N ALA A 79 9.94 -5.81 19.87
CA ALA A 79 9.34 -6.92 20.64
C ALA A 79 10.34 -8.07 20.87
N VAL A 80 11.15 -8.42 19.88
CA VAL A 80 12.21 -9.44 19.99
C VAL A 80 13.25 -9.06 21.04
N MET A 81 13.55 -7.77 21.18
CA MET A 81 14.48 -7.20 22.18
C MET A 81 13.84 -6.98 23.56
N TYR A 82 12.60 -7.43 23.79
CA TYR A 82 11.81 -7.20 25.02
C TYR A 82 11.42 -5.73 25.27
N ASP A 83 11.58 -4.87 24.27
CA ASP A 83 11.19 -3.47 24.31
C ASP A 83 9.76 -3.30 23.82
N TRP A 84 8.79 -3.71 24.64
CA TRP A 84 7.36 -3.59 24.32
C TRP A 84 6.89 -2.13 24.25
N GLN A 85 7.52 -1.23 25.01
CA GLN A 85 7.22 0.20 24.95
C GLN A 85 7.63 0.77 23.58
N GLY A 86 8.85 0.48 23.12
CA GLY A 86 9.31 0.87 21.78
C GLY A 86 8.47 0.24 20.67
N ALA A 87 8.07 -1.04 20.82
CA ALA A 87 7.16 -1.68 19.88
C ALA A 87 5.80 -0.95 19.80
N LEU A 88 5.25 -0.51 20.94
CA LEU A 88 3.99 0.24 21.00
C LEU A 88 4.11 1.61 20.35
N GLU A 89 5.19 2.33 20.60
CA GLU A 89 5.47 3.63 19.99
C GLU A 89 5.55 3.51 18.47
N LYS A 90 6.27 2.50 17.96
CA LYS A 90 6.37 2.21 16.53
C LYS A 90 5.03 1.77 15.91
N ALA A 91 4.20 1.06 16.65
CA ALA A 91 2.85 0.70 16.20
C ALA A 91 1.94 1.93 16.06
N HIS A 92 2.04 2.89 16.97
CA HIS A 92 1.34 4.17 16.86
C HIS A 92 1.84 5.02 15.69
N GLU A 93 3.15 5.07 15.46
CA GLU A 93 3.76 5.73 14.29
C GLU A 93 3.24 5.10 12.99
N TYR A 94 3.24 3.77 12.91
CA TYR A 94 2.69 3.03 11.78
C TYR A 94 1.23 3.41 11.52
N LEU A 95 0.39 3.39 12.54
CA LEU A 95 -1.03 3.76 12.43
C LEU A 95 -1.22 5.18 11.93
N ALA A 96 -0.41 6.14 12.42
CA ALA A 96 -0.47 7.53 11.99
C ALA A 96 -0.13 7.68 10.50
N ILE A 97 0.91 7.00 10.03
CA ILE A 97 1.33 7.01 8.62
C ILE A 97 0.24 6.40 7.73
N VAL A 98 -0.32 5.24 8.13
CA VAL A 98 -1.42 4.60 7.38
C VAL A 98 -2.62 5.53 7.23
N ARG A 99 -3.00 6.22 8.31
CA ARG A 99 -4.12 7.17 8.28
C ARG A 99 -3.86 8.38 7.39
N ALA A 100 -2.64 8.91 7.42
CA ALA A 100 -2.26 10.01 6.54
C ALA A 100 -2.33 9.59 5.05
N GLU A 101 -1.81 8.40 4.72
CA GLU A 101 -1.91 7.86 3.36
C GLU A 101 -3.35 7.59 2.94
N LEU A 102 -4.20 7.10 3.86
CA LEU A 102 -5.62 6.87 3.59
C LEU A 102 -6.35 8.19 3.30
N GLN A 103 -6.12 9.23 4.10
CA GLN A 103 -6.68 10.57 3.86
C GLN A 103 -6.22 11.15 2.52
N ASN A 104 -4.94 11.01 2.17
CA ASN A 104 -4.40 11.46 0.90
C ASN A 104 -5.06 10.74 -0.29
N ALA A 105 -5.23 9.42 -0.17
CA ALA A 105 -5.85 8.62 -1.23
C ALA A 105 -7.34 8.94 -1.39
N GLU A 106 -8.08 9.06 -0.29
CA GLU A 106 -9.49 9.44 -0.31
C GLU A 106 -9.69 10.84 -0.86
N GLY A 107 -8.90 11.83 -0.39
CA GLY A 107 -8.97 13.21 -0.90
C GLY A 107 -8.66 13.31 -2.39
N ALA A 108 -7.70 12.54 -2.90
CA ALA A 108 -7.42 12.51 -4.35
C ALA A 108 -8.57 11.91 -5.16
N ALA A 109 -9.23 10.88 -4.63
CA ALA A 109 -10.40 10.29 -5.29
C ALA A 109 -11.61 11.23 -5.28
N ASP A 110 -11.83 11.97 -4.19
CA ASP A 110 -12.90 12.97 -4.07
C ASP A 110 -12.66 14.15 -5.03
N LEU A 111 -11.40 14.62 -5.15
CA LEU A 111 -11.02 15.64 -6.14
C LEU A 111 -11.23 15.18 -7.59
N LEU A 112 -11.01 13.89 -7.87
CA LEU A 112 -11.29 13.31 -9.19
C LEU A 112 -12.78 13.41 -9.54
N GLU A 113 -13.68 13.07 -8.61
CA GLU A 113 -15.13 13.14 -8.84
C GLU A 113 -15.58 14.57 -9.11
N HIS A 114 -15.09 15.55 -8.35
CA HIS A 114 -15.34 16.96 -8.59
C HIS A 114 -14.82 17.43 -9.94
N TRP A 115 -13.64 16.99 -10.33
CA TRP A 115 -13.04 17.37 -11.61
C TRP A 115 -13.86 16.83 -12.79
N VAL A 116 -14.30 15.59 -12.75
CA VAL A 116 -15.11 14.97 -13.80
C VAL A 116 -16.45 15.69 -13.98
N GLN A 117 -17.12 16.07 -12.89
CA GLN A 117 -18.36 16.84 -12.92
C GLN A 117 -18.18 18.20 -13.62
N ASN A 118 -17.01 18.83 -13.45
CA ASN A 118 -16.69 20.13 -14.06
C ASN A 118 -16.16 20.00 -15.49
N MET A 119 -15.60 18.85 -15.89
CA MET A 119 -15.06 18.64 -17.24
C MET A 119 -16.10 18.72 -18.35
N VAL A 120 -17.34 18.39 -18.07
CA VAL A 120 -18.44 18.46 -19.05
C VAL A 120 -18.65 19.89 -19.58
N SER A 121 -18.12 20.91 -18.90
CA SER A 121 -18.26 22.33 -19.23
C SER A 121 -17.02 22.94 -19.92
N ILE A 122 -15.98 22.12 -20.22
CA ILE A 122 -14.70 22.66 -20.72
C ILE A 122 -14.61 22.57 -22.24
N SER A 123 -15.25 23.50 -22.92
CA SER A 123 -14.93 23.87 -24.32
C SER A 123 -14.01 25.11 -24.31
N GLY A 124 -12.73 24.91 -24.56
CA GLY A 124 -11.75 25.98 -24.66
C GLY A 124 -10.95 25.88 -25.96
N ASN A 125 -10.93 26.96 -26.73
CA ASN A 125 -10.15 27.12 -27.97
C ASN A 125 -8.70 27.53 -27.66
N GLU A 126 -8.04 26.88 -26.70
CA GLU A 126 -6.63 27.14 -26.41
C GLU A 126 -5.76 26.41 -27.44
N SER A 127 -4.70 27.07 -27.91
CA SER A 127 -3.73 26.45 -28.83
C SER A 127 -3.03 25.26 -28.13
N PRO A 128 -2.92 24.10 -28.81
CA PRO A 128 -2.24 22.96 -28.23
C PRO A 128 -0.78 23.24 -27.89
N LEU A 129 -0.30 22.72 -26.77
CA LEU A 129 1.08 22.86 -26.30
C LEU A 129 1.98 21.73 -26.82
N ALA A 130 3.27 22.05 -27.00
CA ALA A 130 4.29 21.04 -27.22
C ALA A 130 4.69 20.34 -25.92
N ILE A 131 5.25 19.12 -26.00
CA ILE A 131 5.61 18.31 -24.85
C ILE A 131 6.54 19.02 -23.85
N GLY A 132 7.46 19.85 -24.34
CA GLY A 132 8.37 20.63 -23.48
C GLY A 132 7.66 21.71 -22.68
N GLU A 133 6.61 22.33 -23.25
CA GLU A 133 5.77 23.33 -22.57
C GLU A 133 4.91 22.65 -21.50
N VAL A 134 4.32 21.49 -21.82
CA VAL A 134 3.55 20.68 -20.85
C VAL A 134 4.43 20.19 -19.70
N SER A 135 5.67 19.76 -19.99
CA SER A 135 6.66 19.36 -18.99
C SER A 135 6.92 20.50 -17.98
N LYS A 136 7.14 21.71 -18.47
CA LYS A 136 7.32 22.92 -17.64
C LYS A 136 6.04 23.26 -16.86
N LEU A 137 4.90 23.28 -17.52
CA LEU A 137 3.59 23.61 -16.93
C LEU A 137 3.24 22.68 -15.77
N LEU A 138 3.47 21.37 -15.95
CA LEU A 138 3.13 20.36 -14.94
C LEU A 138 4.27 20.09 -13.94
N GLY A 139 5.49 20.60 -14.18
CA GLY A 139 6.65 20.33 -13.35
C GLY A 139 6.98 18.83 -13.32
N VAL A 140 6.97 18.18 -14.48
CA VAL A 140 7.32 16.75 -14.66
C VAL A 140 8.29 16.61 -15.81
N SER A 141 9.11 15.55 -15.81
CA SER A 141 10.01 15.29 -16.94
C SER A 141 9.23 14.85 -18.18
N ILE A 142 9.81 15.10 -19.36
CA ILE A 142 9.26 14.63 -20.63
C ILE A 142 9.08 13.11 -20.63
N ASP A 143 9.98 12.38 -19.96
CA ASP A 143 9.91 10.92 -19.89
C ASP A 143 8.72 10.42 -19.07
N VAL A 144 8.29 11.15 -18.03
CA VAL A 144 7.05 10.86 -17.29
C VAL A 144 5.84 10.98 -18.22
N ILE A 145 5.79 12.03 -19.06
CA ILE A 145 4.70 12.22 -20.03
C ILE A 145 4.70 11.11 -21.08
N ARG A 146 5.86 10.76 -21.64
CA ARG A 146 6.01 9.66 -22.59
C ARG A 146 5.65 8.30 -21.97
N ASN A 147 5.96 8.12 -20.70
CA ASN A 147 5.62 6.90 -19.98
C ASN A 147 4.10 6.77 -19.80
N ALA A 148 3.41 7.86 -19.48
CA ALA A 148 1.95 7.87 -19.42
C ALA A 148 1.31 7.48 -20.77
N GLU A 149 1.84 7.98 -21.89
CA GLU A 149 1.40 7.61 -23.25
C GLU A 149 1.68 6.12 -23.54
N ARG A 150 2.90 5.63 -23.27
CA ARG A 150 3.28 4.22 -23.48
C ARG A 150 2.43 3.23 -22.67
N ASN A 151 2.02 3.61 -21.48
CA ASN A 151 1.16 2.81 -20.61
C ASN A 151 -0.34 2.96 -20.92
N GLY A 152 -0.70 3.67 -22.01
CA GLY A 152 -2.09 3.85 -22.41
C GLY A 152 -2.92 4.77 -21.51
N LEU A 153 -2.28 5.47 -20.58
CA LEU A 153 -2.97 6.40 -19.68
C LEU A 153 -3.47 7.64 -20.39
N ILE A 154 -2.81 8.05 -21.47
CA ILE A 154 -3.24 9.13 -22.37
C ILE A 154 -3.03 8.73 -23.83
N THR A 155 -3.85 9.30 -24.70
CA THR A 155 -3.65 9.29 -26.16
C THR A 155 -3.44 10.72 -26.61
N VAL A 156 -2.32 11.00 -27.27
CA VAL A 156 -1.94 12.35 -27.66
C VAL A 156 -2.06 12.51 -29.19
N PRO A 157 -2.92 13.44 -29.68
CA PRO A 157 -3.00 13.76 -31.10
C PRO A 157 -1.65 14.23 -31.64
N ARG A 158 -1.43 14.00 -32.93
CA ARG A 158 -0.22 14.42 -33.61
C ARG A 158 -0.55 15.43 -34.71
N ASN A 159 0.33 16.40 -34.87
CA ASN A 159 0.27 17.34 -35.97
C ASN A 159 0.45 16.58 -37.30
N THR A 160 -0.45 16.80 -38.24
CA THR A 160 -0.46 16.09 -39.53
C THR A 160 0.72 16.43 -40.43
N TYR A 161 1.36 17.60 -40.25
CA TYR A 161 2.47 18.06 -41.10
C TYR A 161 3.84 17.59 -40.61
N ASN A 162 4.07 17.59 -39.28
CA ASN A 162 5.39 17.33 -38.69
C ASN A 162 5.42 16.19 -37.67
N ASN A 163 4.28 15.52 -37.47
CA ASN A 163 4.10 14.40 -36.55
C ASN A 163 4.43 14.69 -35.08
N TYR A 164 4.52 15.97 -34.68
CA TYR A 164 4.73 16.35 -33.30
C TYR A 164 3.46 16.15 -32.45
N ARG A 165 3.68 15.79 -31.16
CA ARG A 165 2.60 15.66 -30.18
C ARG A 165 1.96 17.00 -29.87
N LEU A 166 0.64 17.05 -29.89
CA LEU A 166 -0.17 18.22 -29.57
C LEU A 166 -1.01 17.98 -28.34
N PHE A 167 -0.67 18.65 -27.25
CA PHE A 167 -1.38 18.52 -25.98
C PHE A 167 -2.43 19.64 -25.89
N GLY A 168 -3.68 19.28 -26.09
CA GLY A 168 -4.81 20.13 -25.78
C GLY A 168 -5.16 20.12 -24.29
N LYS A 169 -6.20 20.87 -23.95
CA LYS A 169 -6.68 20.99 -22.58
C LYS A 169 -7.01 19.63 -21.97
N ARG A 170 -7.65 18.73 -22.73
CA ARG A 170 -8.02 17.39 -22.31
C ARG A 170 -6.81 16.55 -21.90
N GLU A 171 -5.77 16.54 -22.70
CA GLU A 171 -4.54 15.79 -22.43
C GLU A 171 -3.81 16.34 -21.20
N ILE A 172 -3.77 17.66 -21.06
CA ILE A 172 -3.14 18.33 -19.91
C ILE A 172 -3.88 18.01 -18.61
N GLU A 173 -5.21 18.10 -18.60
CA GLU A 173 -6.03 17.78 -17.44
C GLU A 173 -5.91 16.28 -17.06
N ARG A 174 -5.88 15.39 -18.07
CA ARG A 174 -5.67 13.96 -17.85
C ARG A 174 -4.30 13.68 -17.19
N LEU A 175 -3.24 14.37 -17.63
CA LEU A 175 -1.91 14.30 -17.00
C LEU A 175 -1.91 14.83 -15.56
N ARG A 176 -2.67 15.89 -15.26
CA ARG A 176 -2.83 16.39 -13.88
C ARG A 176 -3.42 15.34 -12.97
N ILE A 177 -4.46 14.63 -13.42
CA ILE A 177 -5.11 13.55 -12.67
C ILE A 177 -4.15 12.37 -12.48
N ILE A 178 -3.46 11.92 -13.53
CA ILE A 178 -2.47 10.84 -13.44
C ILE A 178 -1.44 11.16 -12.35
N ARG A 179 -0.95 12.41 -12.35
CA ARG A 179 0.02 12.87 -11.36
C ARG A 179 -0.57 12.90 -9.94
N MET A 180 -1.79 13.43 -9.78
CA MET A 180 -2.48 13.53 -8.49
C MET A 180 -2.72 12.14 -7.89
N LEU A 181 -3.33 11.25 -8.63
CA LEU A 181 -3.63 9.89 -8.19
C LEU A 181 -2.34 9.07 -7.95
N GLY A 182 -1.35 9.20 -8.83
CA GLY A 182 -0.06 8.54 -8.65
C GLY A 182 0.68 9.00 -7.39
N LYS A 183 0.64 10.30 -7.06
CA LYS A 183 1.17 10.82 -5.79
C LYS A 183 0.41 10.30 -4.58
N ALA A 184 -0.91 10.13 -4.70
CA ALA A 184 -1.77 9.58 -3.66
C ALA A 184 -1.65 8.05 -3.50
N GLY A 185 -0.84 7.37 -4.35
CA GLY A 185 -0.50 5.97 -4.18
C GLY A 185 -1.20 4.99 -5.11
N TYR A 186 -2.12 5.44 -5.92
CA TYR A 186 -2.79 4.57 -6.88
C TYR A 186 -1.82 4.04 -7.96
N SER A 187 -1.97 2.76 -8.32
CA SER A 187 -1.19 2.15 -9.40
C SER A 187 -1.60 2.71 -10.76
N HIS A 188 -0.71 2.58 -11.75
CA HIS A 188 -1.05 2.90 -13.14
C HIS A 188 -2.22 2.06 -13.66
N MET A 189 -2.36 0.80 -13.22
CA MET A 189 -3.48 -0.06 -13.61
C MET A 189 -4.80 0.44 -13.06
N ALA A 190 -4.84 0.85 -11.79
CA ALA A 190 -6.02 1.45 -11.18
C ALA A 190 -6.44 2.74 -11.91
N ILE A 191 -5.47 3.59 -12.25
CA ILE A 191 -5.71 4.84 -12.99
C ILE A 191 -6.17 4.55 -14.43
N LEU A 192 -5.57 3.58 -15.11
CA LEU A 192 -5.97 3.17 -16.45
C LEU A 192 -7.41 2.65 -16.47
N ARG A 193 -7.76 1.77 -15.55
CA ARG A 193 -9.11 1.23 -15.38
C ARG A 193 -10.14 2.33 -15.20
N MET A 194 -9.85 3.31 -14.35
CA MET A 194 -10.70 4.48 -14.13
C MET A 194 -10.88 5.28 -15.42
N PHE A 195 -9.82 5.54 -16.17
CA PHE A 195 -9.93 6.27 -17.43
C PHE A 195 -10.68 5.50 -18.51
N LEU A 196 -10.54 4.18 -18.58
CA LEU A 196 -11.30 3.36 -19.51
C LEU A 196 -12.82 3.43 -19.24
N GLU A 197 -13.23 3.50 -17.98
CA GLU A 197 -14.64 3.71 -17.66
C GLU A 197 -15.10 5.15 -17.95
N LEU A 198 -14.27 6.13 -17.63
CA LEU A 198 -14.54 7.54 -17.96
C LEU A 198 -14.69 7.76 -19.47
N ASP A 199 -13.84 7.15 -20.29
CA ASP A 199 -13.87 7.27 -21.76
C ASP A 199 -15.11 6.59 -22.38
N LYS A 200 -15.75 5.62 -21.67
CA LYS A 200 -17.05 5.04 -22.01
C LYS A 200 -18.24 5.91 -21.57
N GLY A 201 -17.99 7.02 -20.87
CA GLY A 201 -19.02 7.90 -20.32
C GLY A 201 -19.52 7.49 -18.93
N ASN A 202 -18.89 6.50 -18.30
CA ASN A 202 -19.20 6.08 -16.93
C ASN A 202 -18.53 7.03 -15.94
N ILE A 203 -19.26 8.07 -15.52
CA ILE A 203 -18.76 9.11 -14.61
C ILE A 203 -19.13 8.84 -13.14
N ARG A 204 -19.90 7.78 -12.87
CA ARG A 204 -20.33 7.41 -11.53
C ARG A 204 -19.36 6.38 -10.92
N ASP A 205 -19.23 6.43 -9.61
CA ASP A 205 -18.45 5.45 -8.83
C ASP A 205 -16.96 5.33 -9.23
N LEU A 206 -16.34 6.41 -9.70
CA LEU A 206 -14.92 6.41 -10.12
C LEU A 206 -13.99 6.03 -8.97
N LYS A 207 -14.30 6.45 -7.74
CA LYS A 207 -13.59 6.03 -6.52
C LYS A 207 -13.63 4.51 -6.33
N LYS A 208 -14.79 3.89 -6.55
CA LYS A 208 -14.94 2.43 -6.51
C LYS A 208 -14.16 1.77 -7.64
N THR A 209 -14.19 2.35 -8.84
CA THR A 209 -13.43 1.86 -10.01
C THR A 209 -11.92 1.87 -9.76
N LEU A 210 -11.38 2.88 -9.08
CA LEU A 210 -9.97 2.93 -8.69
C LEU A 210 -9.57 1.78 -7.76
N ASP A 211 -10.49 1.29 -6.92
CA ASP A 211 -10.22 0.29 -5.88
C ASP A 211 -10.73 -1.12 -6.19
N THR A 212 -11.42 -1.30 -7.32
CA THR A 212 -12.03 -2.59 -7.68
C THR A 212 -11.52 -3.06 -9.04
N PRO A 213 -10.49 -3.93 -9.10
CA PRO A 213 -10.07 -4.57 -10.35
C PRO A 213 -11.20 -5.36 -10.99
N ARG A 214 -11.24 -5.39 -12.33
CA ARG A 214 -12.18 -6.21 -13.08
C ARG A 214 -11.84 -7.70 -12.92
N PRO A 215 -12.80 -8.61 -13.13
CA PRO A 215 -12.55 -10.06 -13.02
C PRO A 215 -11.48 -10.60 -13.99
N ASP A 216 -11.26 -9.91 -15.11
CA ASP A 216 -10.28 -10.23 -16.15
C ASP A 216 -8.92 -9.52 -15.95
N GLU A 217 -8.77 -8.72 -14.90
CA GLU A 217 -7.52 -8.05 -14.57
C GLU A 217 -6.68 -8.87 -13.60
N ASP A 218 -5.40 -9.06 -13.94
CA ASP A 218 -4.42 -9.57 -13.00
C ASP A 218 -4.10 -8.51 -11.93
N ILE A 219 -4.19 -8.91 -10.66
CA ILE A 219 -3.83 -8.04 -9.54
C ILE A 219 -2.34 -8.24 -9.26
N PHE A 220 -1.50 -7.32 -9.73
CA PHE A 220 -0.06 -7.41 -9.56
C PHE A 220 0.43 -6.78 -8.25
N THR A 221 -0.29 -5.78 -7.74
CA THR A 221 0.15 -5.04 -6.55
C THR A 221 -1.02 -4.69 -5.62
N ALA A 222 -0.68 -4.46 -4.35
CA ALA A 222 -1.64 -3.94 -3.37
C ALA A 222 -2.19 -2.56 -3.77
N ALA A 223 -1.44 -1.79 -4.56
CA ALA A 223 -1.86 -0.48 -5.07
C ALA A 223 -2.99 -0.57 -6.13
N ASP A 224 -3.30 -1.75 -6.65
CA ASP A 224 -4.45 -1.98 -7.54
C ASP A 224 -5.78 -1.97 -6.77
N ARG A 225 -5.72 -2.12 -5.43
CA ARG A 225 -6.81 -1.98 -4.46
C ARG A 225 -6.36 -1.10 -3.29
N TRP A 226 -5.93 0.12 -3.61
CA TRP A 226 -5.17 0.94 -2.67
C TRP A 226 -5.93 1.31 -1.40
N LEU A 227 -7.18 1.77 -1.52
CA LEU A 227 -8.01 2.11 -0.37
C LEU A 227 -8.34 0.87 0.49
N THR A 228 -8.71 -0.24 -0.14
CA THR A 228 -8.93 -1.51 0.55
C THR A 228 -7.68 -1.98 1.29
N THR A 229 -6.52 -1.87 0.66
CA THR A 229 -5.24 -2.23 1.28
C THR A 229 -4.92 -1.34 2.48
N LEU A 230 -5.07 -0.02 2.37
CA LEU A 230 -4.81 0.92 3.47
C LEU A 230 -5.76 0.69 4.65
N ARG A 231 -7.04 0.42 4.40
CA ARG A 231 -8.01 0.08 5.46
C ARG A 231 -7.67 -1.23 6.16
N ALA A 232 -7.21 -2.23 5.43
CA ALA A 232 -6.71 -3.47 6.03
C ALA A 232 -5.47 -3.23 6.89
N GLN A 233 -4.56 -2.35 6.46
CA GLN A 233 -3.39 -1.94 7.24
C GLN A 233 -3.77 -1.14 8.49
N GLU A 234 -4.76 -0.26 8.42
CA GLU A 234 -5.27 0.45 9.60
C GLU A 234 -5.85 -0.52 10.63
N THR A 235 -6.65 -1.48 10.17
CA THR A 235 -7.22 -2.52 11.03
C THR A 235 -6.12 -3.35 11.70
N MET A 236 -5.14 -3.80 10.93
CA MET A 236 -3.98 -4.55 11.44
C MET A 236 -3.20 -3.73 12.47
N ALA A 237 -2.92 -2.46 12.21
CA ALA A 237 -2.18 -1.60 13.14
C ALA A 237 -2.91 -1.42 14.47
N ARG A 238 -4.23 -1.27 14.46
CA ARG A 238 -5.05 -1.24 15.69
C ARG A 238 -4.96 -2.54 16.48
N GLN A 239 -5.07 -3.69 15.80
CA GLN A 239 -4.95 -5.01 16.42
C GLN A 239 -3.55 -5.24 17.00
N VAL A 240 -2.49 -4.72 16.36
CA VAL A 240 -1.11 -4.76 16.88
C VAL A 240 -1.01 -3.98 18.19
N ILE A 241 -1.57 -2.76 18.24
CA ILE A 241 -1.59 -1.94 19.46
C ILE A 241 -2.35 -2.63 20.59
N GLU A 242 -3.51 -3.19 20.30
CA GLU A 242 -4.31 -3.97 21.27
C GLU A 242 -3.54 -5.17 21.81
N LEU A 243 -2.92 -5.96 20.93
CA LEU A 243 -2.12 -7.12 21.32
C LEU A 243 -0.93 -6.74 22.21
N ILE A 244 -0.20 -5.65 21.88
CA ILE A 244 0.93 -5.19 22.72
C ILE A 244 0.42 -4.77 24.10
N ASN A 245 -0.69 -4.04 24.19
CA ASN A 245 -1.29 -3.64 25.46
C ASN A 245 -1.75 -4.86 26.30
N GLU A 246 -2.33 -5.89 25.69
CA GLU A 246 -2.67 -7.15 26.37
C GLU A 246 -1.43 -7.84 26.95
N ILE A 247 -0.34 -7.92 26.18
CA ILE A 247 0.92 -8.55 26.59
C ILE A 247 1.56 -7.79 27.76
N THR A 248 1.51 -6.47 27.74
CA THR A 248 2.14 -5.64 28.79
C THR A 248 1.32 -5.53 30.05
N ALA A 249 0.02 -5.84 30.00
CA ALA A 249 -0.87 -5.86 31.17
C ALA A 249 -0.87 -7.22 31.92
N SER A 250 -0.26 -8.27 31.34
CA SER A 250 -0.23 -9.66 31.87
C SER A 250 1.03 -9.92 32.68
#